data_c04d5c7f22638a93db5f9d853e48c42d
#
_entry.id   c04d5c7f22638a93db5f9d853e48c42d
#
_cell.length_a   1.000
_cell.length_b   1.000
_cell.length_c   1.000
_cell.angle_alpha   90.00
_cell.angle_beta   90.00
_cell.angle_gamma   90.00
#
_symmetry.space_group_name_H-M   'P 1'
#
loop_
_entity.id
_entity.type
_entity.pdbx_description
1 polymer ?
#
loop_
_entity_poly.entity_id
_entity_poly.type
_entity_poly.pdbx_seq_one_letter_code
_entity_poly.pdbx_strand_id
1 'polypeptide(L)'
;MNYETLKSIFFKFDPETAHKIVEKTLSISDCVFPGLYSIVAKNCVVTDAALSQNLLETSFLNPVGIAGGFDKNATMLRPLAALGFGHVEFGTVTPKPQEGNAKPRLFRLIEEESIQNAMGFNNEGAD
;
A
#
# COMPACT_ATOMS: atom_id res chain seq x y z
N MET A 1 -13.56 13.97 -6.12
CA MET A 1 -14.13 12.63 -6.35
C MET A 1 -14.33 12.00 -4.98
N ASN A 2 -15.51 11.52 -4.66
CA ASN A 2 -15.75 10.89 -3.36
C ASN A 2 -15.34 9.40 -3.37
N TYR A 3 -15.23 8.79 -2.17
CA TYR A 3 -14.81 7.41 -2.01
C TYR A 3 -15.68 6.41 -2.78
N GLU A 4 -17.00 6.58 -2.75
CA GLU A 4 -17.94 5.68 -3.41
C GLU A 4 -17.76 5.64 -4.94
N THR A 5 -17.50 6.80 -5.56
CA THR A 5 -17.20 6.87 -6.99
C THR A 5 -15.89 6.13 -7.32
N LEU A 6 -14.86 6.35 -6.50
CA LEU A 6 -13.57 5.68 -6.67
C LEU A 6 -13.71 4.16 -6.51
N LYS A 7 -14.39 3.72 -5.45
CA LYS A 7 -14.70 2.32 -5.18
C LYS A 7 -15.44 1.67 -6.37
N SER A 8 -16.48 2.32 -6.89
CA SER A 8 -17.27 1.79 -8.02
C SER A 8 -16.44 1.58 -9.30
N ILE A 9 -15.43 2.42 -9.52
CA ILE A 9 -14.52 2.27 -10.66
C ILE A 9 -13.57 1.09 -10.43
N PHE A 10 -12.91 1.02 -9.26
CA PHE A 10 -11.95 -0.05 -8.97
C PHE A 10 -12.60 -1.42 -8.82
N PHE A 11 -13.88 -1.48 -8.42
CA PHE A 11 -14.60 -2.74 -8.32
C PHE A 11 -14.99 -3.35 -9.67
N LYS A 12 -14.83 -2.62 -10.78
CA LYS A 12 -14.97 -3.18 -12.15
C LYS A 12 -13.77 -4.02 -12.58
N PHE A 13 -12.63 -3.85 -11.91
CA PHE A 13 -11.42 -4.63 -12.18
C PHE A 13 -11.30 -5.78 -11.19
N ASP A 14 -10.62 -6.83 -11.59
CA ASP A 14 -10.21 -7.87 -10.64
C ASP A 14 -9.31 -7.24 -9.55
N PRO A 15 -9.33 -7.78 -8.30
CA PRO A 15 -8.66 -7.15 -7.16
C PRO A 15 -7.15 -6.96 -7.38
N GLU A 16 -6.46 -7.95 -7.95
CA GLU A 16 -5.02 -7.88 -8.20
C GLU A 16 -4.67 -6.87 -9.29
N THR A 17 -5.51 -6.77 -10.31
CA THR A 17 -5.38 -5.75 -11.38
C THR A 17 -5.60 -4.35 -10.82
N ALA A 18 -6.64 -4.15 -10.01
CA ALA A 18 -6.90 -2.86 -9.36
C ALA A 18 -5.71 -2.43 -8.48
N HIS A 19 -5.15 -3.35 -7.70
CA HIS A 19 -3.96 -3.09 -6.88
C HIS A 19 -2.75 -2.68 -7.74
N LYS A 20 -2.46 -3.39 -8.82
CA LYS A 20 -1.36 -3.07 -9.74
C LYS A 20 -1.51 -1.72 -10.43
N ILE A 21 -2.74 -1.31 -10.74
CA ILE A 21 -3.01 0.03 -11.30
C ILE A 21 -2.61 1.09 -10.27
N VAL A 22 -3.02 0.95 -9.01
CA VAL A 22 -2.67 1.88 -7.93
C VAL A 22 -1.16 1.91 -7.72
N GLU A 23 -0.52 0.75 -7.57
CA GLU A 23 0.93 0.61 -7.39
C GLU A 23 1.71 1.35 -8.48
N LYS A 24 1.42 1.05 -9.74
CA LYS A 24 2.08 1.70 -10.89
C LYS A 24 1.82 3.21 -10.93
N THR A 25 0.59 3.63 -10.65
CA THR A 25 0.24 5.04 -10.66
C THR A 25 1.02 5.80 -9.58
N LEU A 26 1.07 5.29 -8.35
CA LEU A 26 1.80 5.91 -7.25
C LEU A 26 3.31 5.91 -7.51
N SER A 27 3.87 4.80 -7.92
CA SER A 27 5.31 4.67 -8.22
C SER A 27 5.75 5.58 -9.37
N ILE A 28 5.01 5.61 -10.49
CA ILE A 28 5.33 6.47 -11.63
C ILE A 28 5.19 7.94 -11.25
N SER A 29 4.11 8.30 -10.56
CA SER A 29 3.90 9.70 -10.16
C SER A 29 4.94 10.20 -9.17
N ASP A 30 5.49 9.34 -8.32
CA ASP A 30 6.61 9.69 -7.44
C ASP A 30 7.90 9.96 -8.23
N CYS A 31 8.14 9.20 -9.27
CA CYS A 31 9.29 9.40 -10.15
C CYS A 31 9.17 10.67 -11.01
N VAL A 32 8.00 10.89 -11.61
CA VAL A 32 7.78 11.98 -12.59
C VAL A 32 7.53 13.33 -11.91
N PHE A 33 6.88 13.33 -10.75
CA PHE A 33 6.50 14.55 -10.01
C PHE A 33 7.02 14.52 -8.56
N PRO A 34 8.34 14.62 -8.32
CA PRO A 34 8.92 14.43 -6.97
C PRO A 34 8.39 15.42 -5.92
N GLY A 35 7.87 16.59 -6.35
CA GLY A 35 7.25 17.59 -5.46
C GLY A 35 5.80 17.29 -5.08
N LEU A 36 5.12 16.42 -5.80
CA LEU A 36 3.69 16.12 -5.59
C LEU A 36 3.42 15.63 -4.17
N TYR A 37 4.20 14.68 -3.70
CA TYR A 37 3.99 14.06 -2.39
C TYR A 37 4.35 14.97 -1.21
N SER A 38 5.16 15.99 -1.42
CA SER A 38 5.34 17.05 -0.43
C SER A 38 4.09 17.91 -0.26
N ILE A 39 3.33 18.13 -1.33
CA ILE A 39 2.04 18.83 -1.28
C ILE A 39 0.96 17.94 -0.66
N VAL A 40 0.91 16.68 -1.04
CA VAL A 40 -0.03 15.70 -0.47
C VAL A 40 0.18 15.59 1.04
N ALA A 41 1.43 15.45 1.49
CA ALA A 41 1.79 15.33 2.90
C ALA A 41 1.28 16.51 3.76
N LYS A 42 1.34 17.75 3.23
CA LYS A 42 0.82 18.93 3.94
C LYS A 42 -0.68 18.86 4.25
N ASN A 43 -1.42 18.08 3.49
CA ASN A 43 -2.88 17.96 3.64
C ASN A 43 -3.31 16.65 4.32
N CYS A 44 -2.47 15.62 4.28
CA CYS A 44 -2.82 14.27 4.75
C CYS A 44 -2.12 13.88 6.05
N VAL A 45 -0.89 14.38 6.28
CA VAL A 45 -0.13 14.02 7.49
C VAL A 45 -0.67 14.80 8.68
N VAL A 46 -1.11 14.08 9.69
CA VAL A 46 -1.53 14.63 10.98
C VAL A 46 -0.36 14.52 11.95
N THR A 47 0.09 15.68 12.45
CA THR A 47 1.14 15.75 13.48
C THR A 47 0.51 16.12 14.81
N ASP A 48 0.26 15.11 15.63
CA ASP A 48 -0.25 15.28 16.99
C ASP A 48 0.58 14.41 17.93
N ALA A 49 1.12 15.01 19.00
CA ALA A 49 1.91 14.29 19.99
C ALA A 49 1.14 13.15 20.68
N ALA A 50 -0.20 13.25 20.76
CA ALA A 50 -1.05 12.21 21.32
C ALA A 50 -1.11 10.95 20.44
N LEU A 51 -0.80 11.06 19.17
CA LEU A 51 -0.75 9.93 18.22
C LEU A 51 0.63 9.28 18.14
N SER A 52 1.66 10.01 18.56
CA SER A 52 3.05 9.53 18.49
C SER A 52 3.31 8.46 19.55
N GLN A 53 4.01 7.40 19.16
CA GLN A 53 4.38 6.28 20.02
C GLN A 53 5.85 5.91 19.85
N ASN A 54 6.49 5.54 20.95
CA ASN A 54 7.83 4.96 20.94
C ASN A 54 7.73 3.49 21.34
N LEU A 55 8.02 2.60 20.39
CA LEU A 55 7.97 1.16 20.58
C LEU A 55 9.28 0.55 20.03
N LEU A 56 9.89 -0.37 20.79
CA LEU A 56 11.09 -1.08 20.37
C LEU A 56 12.19 -0.13 19.85
N GLU A 57 12.45 0.96 20.57
CA GLU A 57 13.44 1.99 20.23
C GLU A 57 13.16 2.74 18.90
N THR A 58 11.96 2.59 18.35
CA THR A 58 11.52 3.24 17.13
C THR A 58 10.36 4.19 17.42
N SER A 59 10.42 5.40 16.85
CA SER A 59 9.37 6.40 16.96
C SER A 59 8.40 6.27 15.79
N PHE A 60 7.11 6.12 16.10
CA PHE A 60 6.01 6.12 15.14
C PHE A 60 5.23 7.42 15.25
N LEU A 61 5.00 8.10 14.12
CA LEU A 61 4.27 9.37 14.09
C LEU A 61 2.79 9.20 14.47
N ASN A 62 2.20 8.06 14.13
CA ASN A 62 0.85 7.67 14.49
C ASN A 62 0.72 6.13 14.43
N PRO A 63 -0.32 5.55 15.04
CA PRO A 63 -0.49 4.10 15.12
C PRO A 63 -1.06 3.46 13.85
N VAL A 64 -1.41 4.25 12.81
CA VAL A 64 -2.02 3.72 11.59
C VAL A 64 -0.95 3.43 10.55
N GLY A 65 -0.81 2.18 10.18
CA GLY A 65 0.18 1.75 9.19
C GLY A 65 -0.40 0.90 8.07
N ILE A 66 0.40 0.71 7.04
CA ILE A 66 0.13 -0.26 5.97
C ILE A 66 0.70 -1.60 6.38
N ALA A 67 -0.15 -2.61 6.39
CA ALA A 67 0.24 -3.99 6.70
C ALA A 67 1.00 -4.65 5.55
N GLY A 68 1.78 -5.68 5.87
CA GLY A 68 2.52 -6.48 4.90
C GLY A 68 1.67 -7.06 3.77
N GLY A 69 2.26 -7.11 2.57
CA GLY A 69 1.61 -7.61 1.36
C GLY A 69 0.89 -6.56 0.52
N PHE A 70 0.73 -5.32 1.00
CA PHE A 70 0.21 -4.23 0.19
C PHE A 70 1.30 -3.67 -0.73
N ASP A 71 2.44 -3.27 -0.19
CA ASP A 71 3.63 -2.86 -0.96
C ASP A 71 4.69 -3.96 -0.86
N LYS A 72 4.66 -4.93 -1.79
CA LYS A 72 5.52 -6.11 -1.72
C LYS A 72 6.99 -5.81 -2.05
N ASN A 73 7.21 -4.81 -2.89
CA ASN A 73 8.52 -4.51 -3.46
C ASN A 73 9.06 -3.13 -3.02
N ALA A 74 8.43 -2.51 -2.01
CA ALA A 74 8.78 -1.18 -1.50
C ALA A 74 8.76 -0.07 -2.59
N THR A 75 7.81 -0.17 -3.52
CA THR A 75 7.68 0.76 -4.66
C THR A 75 6.82 1.98 -4.36
N MET A 76 6.10 1.98 -3.23
CA MET A 76 5.14 3.02 -2.85
C MET A 76 5.47 3.72 -1.52
N LEU A 77 6.66 3.53 -0.95
CA LEU A 77 6.98 4.00 0.41
C LEU A 77 6.73 5.51 0.60
N ARG A 78 7.25 6.35 -0.30
CA ARG A 78 7.06 7.81 -0.22
C ARG A 78 5.61 8.23 -0.44
N PRO A 79 4.89 7.74 -1.47
CA PRO A 79 3.45 7.95 -1.61
C PRO A 79 2.64 7.60 -0.36
N LEU A 80 2.86 6.43 0.21
CA LEU A 80 2.13 5.97 1.40
C LEU A 80 2.44 6.83 2.63
N ALA A 81 3.71 7.17 2.86
CA ALA A 81 4.07 8.09 3.93
C ALA A 81 3.41 9.48 3.76
N ALA A 82 3.34 9.99 2.53
CA ALA A 82 2.68 11.27 2.24
C ALA A 82 1.16 11.24 2.44
N LEU A 83 0.53 10.08 2.32
CA LEU A 83 -0.89 9.88 2.65
C LEU A 83 -1.17 9.85 4.16
N GLY A 84 -0.14 9.93 5.00
CA GLY A 84 -0.25 10.07 6.44
C GLY A 84 -0.11 8.77 7.23
N PHE A 85 0.27 7.66 6.61
CA PHE A 85 0.56 6.43 7.35
C PHE A 85 1.82 6.61 8.21
N GLY A 86 1.74 6.22 9.48
CA GLY A 86 2.84 6.33 10.44
C GLY A 86 3.95 5.31 10.21
N HIS A 87 3.64 4.20 9.55
CA HIS A 87 4.60 3.18 9.14
C HIS A 87 4.08 2.38 7.94
N VAL A 88 4.98 1.71 7.26
CA VAL A 88 4.68 0.82 6.14
C VAL A 88 5.45 -0.48 6.35
N GLU A 89 4.74 -1.60 6.38
CA GLU A 89 5.33 -2.92 6.31
C GLU A 89 5.36 -3.37 4.84
N PHE A 90 6.52 -3.59 4.29
CA PHE A 90 6.68 -4.09 2.93
C PHE A 90 7.17 -5.55 2.90
N GLY A 91 6.97 -6.22 1.79
CA GLY A 91 7.33 -7.63 1.61
C GLY A 91 6.10 -8.54 1.46
N THR A 92 6.31 -9.84 1.44
CA THR A 92 7.51 -10.62 1.83
C THR A 92 8.65 -10.39 0.84
N VAL A 93 9.88 -10.37 1.34
CA VAL A 93 11.10 -10.32 0.51
C VAL A 93 11.74 -11.70 0.52
N THR A 94 12.02 -12.24 -0.66
CA THR A 94 12.74 -13.51 -0.83
C THR A 94 14.05 -13.25 -1.57
N PRO A 95 15.10 -14.10 -1.42
CA PRO A 95 16.36 -13.88 -2.12
C PRO A 95 16.16 -13.80 -3.64
N LYS A 96 15.34 -14.68 -4.20
CA LYS A 96 15.02 -14.70 -5.62
C LYS A 96 13.56 -14.34 -5.86
N PRO A 97 13.23 -13.79 -7.05
CA PRO A 97 11.84 -13.52 -7.43
C PRO A 97 10.96 -14.76 -7.31
N GLN A 98 9.72 -14.55 -6.84
CA GLN A 98 8.69 -15.58 -6.79
C GLN A 98 7.40 -15.09 -7.43
N GLU A 99 6.82 -15.89 -8.30
CA GLU A 99 5.55 -15.55 -8.94
C GLU A 99 4.35 -15.78 -8.02
N GLY A 100 4.51 -16.66 -7.03
CA GLY A 100 3.44 -17.09 -6.13
C GLY A 100 2.48 -18.07 -6.80
N ASN A 101 1.29 -18.21 -6.22
CA ASN A 101 0.28 -19.15 -6.69
C ASN A 101 -0.37 -18.70 -8.02
N ALA A 102 -0.98 -19.66 -8.72
CA ALA A 102 -1.75 -19.40 -9.93
C ALA A 102 -2.95 -18.45 -9.64
N LYS A 103 -3.32 -17.67 -10.64
CA LYS A 103 -4.49 -16.79 -10.58
C LYS A 103 -5.77 -17.54 -10.99
N PRO A 104 -6.94 -17.12 -10.45
CA PRO A 104 -7.18 -16.03 -9.51
C PRO A 104 -6.74 -16.41 -8.07
N ARG A 105 -6.19 -15.45 -7.34
CA ARG A 105 -5.61 -15.65 -6.01
C ARG A 105 -5.89 -14.53 -5.01
N LEU A 106 -6.75 -13.58 -5.39
CA LEU A 106 -7.21 -12.49 -4.54
C LEU A 106 -8.71 -12.28 -4.81
N PHE A 107 -9.53 -12.36 -3.77
CA PHE A 107 -10.98 -12.39 -3.87
C PHE A 107 -11.59 -11.32 -2.95
N ARG A 108 -12.57 -10.56 -3.47
CA ARG A 108 -13.41 -9.68 -2.66
C ARG A 108 -14.61 -10.46 -2.18
N LEU A 109 -14.82 -10.49 -0.88
CA LEU A 109 -16.01 -11.02 -0.25
C LEU A 109 -16.90 -9.82 0.08
N ILE A 110 -17.80 -9.47 -0.87
CA ILE A 110 -18.55 -8.21 -0.85
C ILE A 110 -19.50 -8.14 0.34
N GLU A 111 -20.21 -9.21 0.63
CA GLU A 111 -21.19 -9.30 1.71
C GLU A 111 -20.53 -9.23 3.09
N GLU A 112 -19.32 -9.79 3.22
CA GLU A 112 -18.53 -9.78 4.44
C GLU A 112 -17.59 -8.57 4.55
N GLU A 113 -17.63 -7.66 3.59
CA GLU A 113 -16.75 -6.48 3.50
C GLU A 113 -15.27 -6.83 3.70
N SER A 114 -14.85 -7.98 3.15
CA SER A 114 -13.53 -8.54 3.40
C SER A 114 -12.78 -8.96 2.13
N ILE A 115 -11.51 -9.31 2.27
CA ILE A 115 -10.65 -9.80 1.19
C ILE A 115 -10.01 -11.10 1.62
N GLN A 116 -10.14 -12.14 0.78
CA GLN A 116 -9.44 -13.40 0.92
C GLN A 116 -8.33 -13.50 -0.11
N ASN A 117 -7.18 -14.03 0.27
CA ASN A 117 -6.09 -14.25 -0.67
C ASN A 117 -5.38 -15.59 -0.48
N ALA A 118 -4.73 -16.02 -1.57
CA ALA A 118 -3.81 -17.15 -1.63
C ALA A 118 -2.62 -16.75 -2.52
N MET A 119 -1.95 -15.63 -2.20
CA MET A 119 -0.94 -15.00 -3.05
C MET A 119 0.33 -15.85 -3.23
N GLY A 120 0.77 -16.60 -2.20
CA GLY A 120 1.93 -17.47 -2.29
C GLY A 120 3.26 -16.71 -2.31
N PHE A 121 3.36 -15.61 -1.55
CA PHE A 121 4.59 -14.81 -1.38
C PHE A 121 5.20 -14.26 -2.68
N ASN A 122 4.37 -13.86 -3.63
CA ASN A 122 4.84 -13.26 -4.88
C ASN A 122 5.56 -11.92 -4.61
N ASN A 123 6.78 -11.79 -5.11
CA ASN A 123 7.62 -10.59 -5.03
C ASN A 123 8.74 -10.65 -6.07
N GLU A 124 9.45 -9.54 -6.25
CA GLU A 124 10.51 -9.41 -7.26
C GLU A 124 11.90 -9.87 -6.77
N GLY A 125 11.99 -10.32 -5.49
CA GLY A 125 13.26 -10.75 -4.89
C GLY A 125 14.07 -9.58 -4.35
N ALA A 126 15.18 -9.91 -3.71
CA ALA A 126 16.13 -8.94 -3.16
C ALA A 126 17.39 -8.77 -4.03
N ASP A 127 17.66 -9.69 -4.97
CA ASP A 127 18.83 -9.69 -5.86
C ASP A 127 18.63 -8.85 -7.14
#